data_321619cf4d5b352fee1fb089c7374112
#
_entry.id   321619cf4d5b352fee1fb089c7374112
#
_cell.length_a   1.000
_cell.length_b   1.000
_cell.length_c   1.000
_cell.angle_alpha   90.00
_cell.angle_beta   90.00
_cell.angle_gamma   90.00
#
_symmetry.space_group_name_H-M   'P 1'
#
loop_
_entity.id
_entity.type
_entity.pdbx_description
1 polymer ?
#
loop_
_entity_poly.entity_id
_entity_poly.type
_entity_poly.pdbx_seq_one_letter_code
_entity_poly.pdbx_strand_id
1 'polypeptide(L)'
;ERDLVFVPVGLNYDRTLEDRTLLLGDSDTPRPGPMKAIATTLSFIVQQLRLVLRSRWYRFGYACVNFGTPVSVRGYAAERGIDFRRLPKDERSRAVAELGHRLVDDVRRLIPVLPVPLVATVVLRAVRPLSEFELKSAVAVLVHELEAAGAQVYVPRSDWDYAVGAGLRMLVLRHLVSESDSLYAAQPSEERLLRY
;
A
#
# COMPACT_ATOMS: atom_id res chain seq x y z
N GLU A 1 31.55 13.05 -20.12
CA GLU A 1 30.84 13.26 -18.83
C GLU A 1 29.77 12.19 -18.65
N ARG A 2 29.68 11.63 -17.41
CA ARG A 2 28.63 10.65 -17.09
C ARG A 2 27.33 11.40 -16.81
N ASP A 3 26.20 10.87 -17.32
CA ASP A 3 24.87 11.35 -16.98
C ASP A 3 24.41 10.70 -15.67
N LEU A 4 23.61 11.41 -14.88
CA LEU A 4 22.90 10.87 -13.73
C LEU A 4 21.46 10.62 -14.14
N VAL A 5 21.02 9.37 -13.97
CA VAL A 5 19.67 8.94 -14.34
C VAL A 5 18.94 8.43 -13.11
N PHE A 6 17.78 9.01 -12.82
CA PHE A 6 16.88 8.55 -11.77
C PHE A 6 15.82 7.63 -12.39
N VAL A 7 15.59 6.49 -11.76
CA VAL A 7 14.49 5.58 -12.11
C VAL A 7 13.48 5.62 -10.97
N PRO A 8 12.31 6.28 -11.15
CA PRO A 8 11.27 6.25 -10.13
C PRO A 8 10.74 4.84 -9.94
N VAL A 9 10.52 4.45 -8.68
CA VAL A 9 9.99 3.11 -8.33
C VAL A 9 8.87 3.29 -7.33
N GLY A 10 7.69 2.78 -7.66
CA GLY A 10 6.53 2.68 -6.78
C GLY A 10 6.43 1.27 -6.21
N LEU A 11 6.29 1.15 -4.90
CA LEU A 11 6.14 -0.12 -4.19
C LEU A 11 4.92 -0.06 -3.28
N ASN A 12 4.11 -1.12 -3.29
CA ASN A 12 3.01 -1.27 -2.34
C ASN A 12 2.82 -2.74 -1.94
N TYR A 13 2.24 -2.95 -0.76
CA TYR A 13 1.94 -4.25 -0.17
C TYR A 13 0.48 -4.30 0.26
N ASP A 14 -0.20 -5.45 0.03
CA ASP A 14 -1.52 -5.70 0.60
C ASP A 14 -1.50 -5.78 2.13
N ARG A 15 -0.34 -6.09 2.71
CA ARG A 15 -0.15 -6.21 4.15
C ARG A 15 1.29 -5.91 4.56
N THR A 16 1.47 -5.06 5.55
CA THR A 16 2.68 -4.98 6.36
C THR A 16 2.55 -5.88 7.58
N LEU A 17 3.60 -6.65 7.90
CA LEU A 17 3.58 -7.57 9.05
C LEU A 17 3.51 -6.82 10.38
N GLU A 18 3.98 -5.59 10.39
CA GLU A 18 4.18 -4.74 11.57
C GLU A 18 3.10 -3.68 11.77
N ASP A 19 2.02 -3.69 10.97
CA ASP A 19 0.99 -2.65 10.99
C ASP A 19 0.40 -2.41 12.39
N ARG A 20 0.09 -3.46 13.13
CA ARG A 20 -0.40 -3.36 14.51
C ARG A 20 0.64 -2.74 15.44
N THR A 21 1.89 -3.11 15.30
CA THR A 21 2.99 -2.62 16.15
C THR A 21 3.32 -1.18 15.82
N LEU A 22 3.31 -0.80 14.54
CA LEU A 22 3.56 0.57 14.09
C LEU A 22 2.45 1.54 14.53
N LEU A 23 1.19 1.12 14.46
CA LEU A 23 0.05 1.96 14.80
C LEU A 23 -0.29 1.99 16.30
N LEU A 24 0.00 0.92 17.03
CA LEU A 24 -0.26 0.81 18.47
C LEU A 24 0.97 1.16 19.31
N GLY A 25 2.17 1.22 18.71
CA GLY A 25 3.43 1.54 19.41
C GLY A 25 3.54 3.00 19.88
N ASP A 26 2.59 3.87 19.51
CA ASP A 26 2.53 5.27 19.94
C ASP A 26 1.70 5.46 21.24
N SER A 27 1.19 4.39 21.81
CA SER A 27 0.56 4.39 23.13
C SER A 27 1.59 3.94 24.16
N ASP A 28 1.68 4.67 25.27
CA ASP A 28 2.51 4.51 26.49
C ASP A 28 2.53 3.09 27.12
N THR A 29 2.62 2.06 26.31
CA THR A 29 2.77 0.69 26.82
C THR A 29 4.23 0.45 27.20
N PRO A 30 4.51 0.07 28.46
CA PRO A 30 5.86 -0.26 28.90
C PRO A 30 6.45 -1.33 27.98
N ARG A 31 7.68 -1.12 27.50
CA ARG A 31 8.40 -2.10 26.67
C ARG A 31 8.36 -3.46 27.37
N PRO A 32 7.89 -4.51 26.72
CA PRO A 32 7.85 -5.84 27.33
C PRO A 32 9.27 -6.26 27.70
N GLY A 33 9.44 -6.79 28.92
CA GLY A 33 10.73 -7.29 29.39
C GLY A 33 11.29 -8.38 28.43
N PRO A 34 12.62 -8.60 28.41
CA PRO A 34 13.29 -9.46 27.43
C PRO A 34 12.71 -10.89 27.35
N MET A 35 12.22 -11.41 28.43
CA MET A 35 11.60 -12.74 28.50
C MET A 35 10.23 -12.79 27.80
N LYS A 36 9.42 -11.72 27.92
CA LYS A 36 8.14 -11.59 27.17
C LYS A 36 8.39 -11.40 25.69
N ALA A 37 9.41 -10.63 25.30
CA ALA A 37 9.79 -10.45 23.90
C ALA A 37 10.19 -11.79 23.24
N ILE A 38 11.00 -12.60 23.90
CA ILE A 38 11.41 -13.94 23.40
C ILE A 38 10.18 -14.86 23.28
N ALA A 39 9.31 -14.91 24.28
CA ALA A 39 8.11 -15.74 24.26
C ALA A 39 7.16 -15.32 23.13
N THR A 40 6.99 -14.03 22.90
CA THR A 40 6.16 -13.47 21.80
C THR A 40 6.77 -13.83 20.44
N THR A 41 8.09 -13.70 20.29
CA THR A 41 8.78 -14.06 19.04
C THR A 41 8.68 -15.56 18.76
N LEU A 42 8.85 -16.39 19.78
CA LEU A 42 8.75 -17.86 19.63
C LEU A 42 7.31 -18.29 19.28
N SER A 43 6.32 -17.72 19.94
CA SER A 43 4.90 -17.97 19.63
C SER A 43 4.55 -17.55 18.20
N PHE A 44 5.09 -16.42 17.73
CA PHE A 44 4.95 -15.94 16.36
C PHE A 44 5.57 -16.94 15.36
N ILE A 45 6.80 -17.40 15.62
CA ILE A 45 7.49 -18.39 14.76
C ILE A 45 6.69 -19.70 14.69
N VAL A 46 6.22 -20.22 15.83
CA VAL A 46 5.42 -21.45 15.88
C VAL A 46 4.09 -21.26 15.13
N GLN A 47 3.45 -20.11 15.28
CA GLN A 47 2.24 -19.78 14.55
C GLN A 47 2.49 -19.71 13.03
N GLN A 48 3.59 -19.09 12.60
CA GLN A 48 3.98 -19.04 11.20
C GLN A 48 4.28 -20.44 10.63
N LEU A 49 5.01 -21.27 11.36
CA LEU A 49 5.27 -22.67 10.96
C LEU A 49 3.96 -23.47 10.78
N ARG A 50 3.01 -23.33 11.72
CA ARG A 50 1.69 -23.98 11.60
C ARG A 50 0.92 -23.50 10.38
N LEU A 51 1.02 -22.22 10.01
CA LEU A 51 0.38 -21.65 8.82
C LEU A 51 1.01 -22.18 7.53
N VAL A 52 2.34 -22.32 7.51
CA VAL A 52 3.09 -22.92 6.41
C VAL A 52 2.67 -24.39 6.20
N LEU A 53 2.66 -25.18 7.26
CA LEU A 53 2.30 -26.59 7.22
C LEU A 53 0.84 -26.84 6.80
N ARG A 54 -0.05 -25.85 6.97
CA ARG A 54 -1.46 -25.94 6.54
C ARG A 54 -1.72 -25.37 5.14
N SER A 55 -0.68 -25.15 4.34
CA SER A 55 -0.77 -24.61 2.95
C SER A 55 -1.59 -23.31 2.83
N ARG A 56 -1.56 -22.47 3.87
CA ARG A 56 -2.32 -21.21 3.91
C ARG A 56 -1.43 -20.00 3.64
N TRP A 57 -0.49 -20.12 2.71
CA TRP A 57 0.51 -19.11 2.32
C TRP A 57 -0.12 -17.84 1.70
N TYR A 58 -1.28 -17.95 1.07
CA TYR A 58 -1.99 -16.82 0.42
C TYR A 58 -2.44 -15.72 1.40
N ARG A 59 -2.12 -15.82 2.69
CA ARG A 59 -2.49 -14.85 3.72
C ARG A 59 -1.61 -13.60 3.78
N PHE A 60 -0.53 -13.55 3.02
CA PHE A 60 0.38 -12.40 3.03
C PHE A 60 0.00 -11.33 2.01
N GLY A 61 -0.92 -11.63 1.08
CA GLY A 61 -1.32 -10.72 0.03
C GLY A 61 -0.26 -10.55 -1.05
N TYR A 62 -0.38 -9.46 -1.79
CA TYR A 62 0.51 -9.13 -2.89
C TYR A 62 1.50 -8.04 -2.50
N ALA A 63 2.68 -8.12 -3.08
CA ALA A 63 3.65 -7.05 -3.14
C ALA A 63 3.82 -6.67 -4.61
N CYS A 64 3.60 -5.42 -4.95
CA CYS A 64 3.74 -4.92 -6.32
C CYS A 64 4.80 -3.85 -6.40
N VAL A 65 5.57 -3.90 -7.48
CA VAL A 65 6.62 -2.93 -7.80
C VAL A 65 6.40 -2.43 -9.21
N ASN A 66 6.27 -1.12 -9.37
CA ASN A 66 6.20 -0.47 -10.66
C ASN A 66 7.45 0.37 -10.90
N PHE A 67 7.97 0.33 -12.11
CA PHE A 67 9.10 1.15 -12.55
C PHE A 67 8.60 2.23 -13.50
N GLY A 68 9.00 3.47 -13.25
CA GLY A 68 8.65 4.59 -14.10
C GLY A 68 9.70 4.87 -15.19
N THR A 69 9.41 5.87 -16.00
CA THR A 69 10.31 6.33 -17.04
C THR A 69 11.57 6.93 -16.41
N PRO A 70 12.78 6.49 -16.84
CA PRO A 70 14.02 7.07 -16.36
C PRO A 70 14.12 8.58 -16.65
N VAL A 71 14.54 9.36 -15.67
CA VAL A 71 14.72 10.81 -15.76
C VAL A 71 16.22 11.11 -15.80
N SER A 72 16.71 11.55 -16.94
CA SER A 72 18.09 12.03 -17.13
C SER A 72 18.23 13.45 -16.59
N VAL A 73 19.21 13.70 -15.71
CA VAL A 73 19.51 15.04 -15.22
C VAL A 73 20.00 15.96 -16.34
N ARG A 74 20.75 15.42 -17.29
CA ARG A 74 21.19 16.16 -18.47
C ARG A 74 20.00 16.53 -19.37
N GLY A 75 19.08 15.58 -19.62
CA GLY A 75 17.85 15.83 -20.36
C GLY A 75 16.99 16.89 -19.69
N TYR A 76 16.78 16.79 -18.38
CA TYR A 76 16.05 17.78 -17.58
C TYR A 76 16.68 19.20 -17.68
N ALA A 77 18.01 19.28 -17.57
CA ALA A 77 18.72 20.54 -17.69
C ALA A 77 18.58 21.14 -19.10
N ALA A 78 18.67 20.32 -20.14
CA ALA A 78 18.48 20.74 -21.52
C ALA A 78 17.06 21.24 -21.81
N GLU A 79 16.02 20.51 -21.34
CA GLU A 79 14.61 20.90 -21.47
C GLU A 79 14.32 22.27 -20.87
N ARG A 80 15.02 22.63 -19.78
CA ARG A 80 14.81 23.89 -19.05
C ARG A 80 15.82 24.99 -19.39
N GLY A 81 16.79 24.69 -20.24
CA GLY A 81 17.87 25.63 -20.61
C GLY A 81 18.77 26.02 -19.45
N ILE A 82 18.94 25.12 -18.45
CA ILE A 82 19.75 25.40 -17.25
C ILE A 82 21.09 24.66 -17.28
N ASP A 83 22.12 25.31 -16.76
CA ASP A 83 23.42 24.69 -16.48
C ASP A 83 23.66 24.70 -14.96
N PHE A 84 23.47 23.58 -14.30
CA PHE A 84 23.62 23.41 -12.84
C PHE A 84 25.03 23.87 -12.33
N ARG A 85 26.05 23.85 -13.19
CA ARG A 85 27.41 24.26 -12.82
C ARG A 85 27.57 25.78 -12.77
N ARG A 86 26.81 26.49 -13.61
CA ARG A 86 26.88 27.95 -13.75
C ARG A 86 25.86 28.68 -12.89
N LEU A 87 24.85 27.99 -12.39
CA LEU A 87 23.83 28.60 -11.53
C LEU A 87 24.42 29.08 -10.19
N PRO A 88 24.03 30.26 -9.72
CA PRO A 88 24.23 30.69 -8.34
C PRO A 88 23.71 29.68 -7.35
N LYS A 89 24.27 29.64 -6.13
CA LYS A 89 23.92 28.61 -5.11
C LYS A 89 22.42 28.53 -4.84
N ASP A 90 21.74 29.66 -4.71
CA ASP A 90 20.33 29.72 -4.35
C ASP A 90 19.41 29.25 -5.51
N GLU A 91 19.77 29.63 -6.75
CA GLU A 91 19.06 29.19 -7.95
C GLU A 91 19.27 27.70 -8.21
N ARG A 92 20.49 27.21 -7.99
CA ARG A 92 20.79 25.78 -8.06
C ARG A 92 19.99 24.97 -7.05
N SER A 93 19.89 25.45 -5.81
CA SER A 93 19.10 24.79 -4.76
C SER A 93 17.62 24.73 -5.14
N ARG A 94 17.07 25.79 -5.72
CA ARG A 94 15.69 25.81 -6.23
C ARG A 94 15.49 24.82 -7.37
N ALA A 95 16.37 24.82 -8.38
CA ALA A 95 16.28 23.89 -9.51
C ALA A 95 16.40 22.41 -9.09
N VAL A 96 17.25 22.11 -8.09
CA VAL A 96 17.35 20.77 -7.51
C VAL A 96 16.06 20.39 -6.75
N ALA A 97 15.49 21.32 -5.98
CA ALA A 97 14.22 21.08 -5.28
C ALA A 97 13.06 20.81 -6.26
N GLU A 98 12.98 21.57 -7.37
CA GLU A 98 11.98 21.34 -8.43
C GLU A 98 12.13 19.96 -9.08
N LEU A 99 13.35 19.53 -9.40
CA LEU A 99 13.63 18.18 -9.88
C LEU A 99 13.20 17.13 -8.83
N GLY A 100 13.50 17.38 -7.55
CA GLY A 100 13.10 16.51 -6.44
C GLY A 100 11.59 16.37 -6.35
N HIS A 101 10.83 17.47 -6.44
CA HIS A 101 9.36 17.43 -6.45
C HIS A 101 8.82 16.62 -7.63
N ARG A 102 9.34 16.85 -8.84
CA ARG A 102 8.97 16.07 -10.03
C ARG A 102 9.17 14.57 -9.79
N LEU A 103 10.36 14.18 -9.29
CA LEU A 103 10.67 12.76 -9.02
C LEU A 103 9.73 12.16 -7.96
N VAL A 104 9.39 12.90 -6.91
CA VAL A 104 8.42 12.47 -5.88
C VAL A 104 7.03 12.29 -6.48
N ASP A 105 6.59 13.21 -7.34
CA ASP A 105 5.29 13.11 -8.02
C ASP A 105 5.26 11.93 -9.00
N ASP A 106 6.35 11.66 -9.71
CA ASP A 106 6.49 10.47 -10.55
C ASP A 106 6.39 9.18 -9.73
N VAL A 107 7.06 9.11 -8.56
CA VAL A 107 6.95 7.97 -7.63
C VAL A 107 5.51 7.81 -7.13
N ARG A 108 4.83 8.89 -6.74
CA ARG A 108 3.44 8.84 -6.26
C ARG A 108 2.49 8.21 -7.27
N ARG A 109 2.65 8.54 -8.56
CA ARG A 109 1.83 7.98 -9.65
C ARG A 109 2.09 6.50 -9.91
N LEU A 110 3.26 6.01 -9.50
CA LEU A 110 3.67 4.61 -9.70
C LEU A 110 3.24 3.68 -8.57
N ILE A 111 2.83 4.23 -7.41
CA ILE A 111 2.38 3.39 -6.29
C ILE A 111 1.14 2.62 -6.72
N PRO A 112 1.21 1.28 -6.83
CA PRO A 112 0.07 0.50 -7.30
C PRO A 112 -1.03 0.43 -6.24
N VAL A 113 -2.28 0.50 -6.69
CA VAL A 113 -3.44 0.24 -5.85
C VAL A 113 -3.69 -1.26 -5.81
N LEU A 114 -3.81 -1.84 -4.63
CA LEU A 114 -3.93 -3.27 -4.40
C LEU A 114 -5.33 -3.67 -3.93
N PRO A 115 -5.72 -4.96 -4.02
CA PRO A 115 -7.05 -5.43 -3.68
C PRO A 115 -7.49 -5.15 -2.24
N VAL A 116 -6.59 -5.34 -1.26
CA VAL A 116 -6.94 -5.14 0.16
C VAL A 116 -7.30 -3.69 0.47
N PRO A 117 -6.50 -2.67 0.09
CA PRO A 117 -6.86 -1.27 0.25
C PRO A 117 -8.15 -0.87 -0.46
N LEU A 118 -8.44 -1.43 -1.64
CA LEU A 118 -9.68 -1.16 -2.37
C LEU A 118 -10.90 -1.62 -1.56
N VAL A 119 -10.89 -2.88 -1.12
CA VAL A 119 -11.98 -3.45 -0.31
C VAL A 119 -12.10 -2.71 1.02
N ALA A 120 -10.98 -2.41 1.69
CA ALA A 120 -10.96 -1.66 2.94
C ALA A 120 -11.62 -0.27 2.77
N THR A 121 -11.27 0.44 1.70
CA THR A 121 -11.83 1.77 1.39
C THR A 121 -13.35 1.71 1.19
N VAL A 122 -13.85 0.71 0.45
CA VAL A 122 -15.28 0.54 0.22
C VAL A 122 -16.01 0.24 1.52
N VAL A 123 -15.49 -0.70 2.33
CA VAL A 123 -16.11 -1.05 3.61
C VAL A 123 -16.11 0.13 4.60
N LEU A 124 -15.04 0.94 4.61
CA LEU A 124 -14.97 2.15 5.44
C LEU A 124 -15.95 3.24 5.03
N ARG A 125 -16.26 3.36 3.74
CA ARG A 125 -17.21 4.35 3.21
C ARG A 125 -18.66 3.89 3.37
N ALA A 126 -18.89 2.60 3.61
CA ALA A 126 -20.22 2.03 3.72
C ALA A 126 -20.91 2.47 5.01
N VAL A 127 -22.13 3.00 4.91
CA VAL A 127 -22.97 3.40 6.05
C VAL A 127 -23.73 2.23 6.67
N ARG A 128 -23.75 1.07 6.00
CA ARG A 128 -24.39 -0.18 6.44
C ARG A 128 -23.58 -1.38 5.97
N PRO A 129 -23.81 -2.58 6.56
CA PRO A 129 -23.21 -3.81 6.05
C PRO A 129 -23.54 -4.04 4.58
N LEU A 130 -22.58 -4.51 3.80
CA LEU A 130 -22.70 -4.78 2.37
C LEU A 130 -22.70 -6.29 2.10
N SER A 131 -23.51 -6.73 1.15
CA SER A 131 -23.36 -8.04 0.55
C SER A 131 -22.10 -8.12 -0.33
N GLU A 132 -21.62 -9.33 -0.62
CA GLU A 132 -20.45 -9.50 -1.50
C GLU A 132 -20.69 -8.86 -2.88
N PHE A 133 -21.90 -8.96 -3.41
CA PHE A 133 -22.26 -8.35 -4.70
C PHE A 133 -22.20 -6.82 -4.65
N GLU A 134 -22.78 -6.20 -3.62
CA GLU A 134 -22.74 -4.75 -3.44
C GLU A 134 -21.29 -4.25 -3.25
N LEU A 135 -20.48 -5.00 -2.51
CA LEU A 135 -19.08 -4.70 -2.30
C LEU A 135 -18.30 -4.77 -3.62
N LYS A 136 -18.48 -5.81 -4.43
CA LYS A 136 -17.86 -5.92 -5.75
C LYS A 136 -18.27 -4.77 -6.67
N SER A 137 -19.55 -4.41 -6.68
CA SER A 137 -20.06 -3.30 -7.48
C SER A 137 -19.45 -1.97 -7.04
N ALA A 138 -19.35 -1.71 -5.74
CA ALA A 138 -18.75 -0.50 -5.20
C ALA A 138 -17.23 -0.44 -5.45
N VAL A 139 -16.52 -1.57 -5.40
CA VAL A 139 -15.10 -1.64 -5.77
C VAL A 139 -14.92 -1.32 -7.25
N ALA A 140 -15.79 -1.83 -8.13
CA ALA A 140 -15.71 -1.54 -9.57
C ALA A 140 -15.86 -0.03 -9.86
N VAL A 141 -16.79 0.65 -9.18
CA VAL A 141 -16.95 2.12 -9.29
C VAL A 141 -15.68 2.83 -8.80
N LEU A 142 -15.16 2.47 -7.62
CA LEU A 142 -13.95 3.07 -7.06
C LEU A 142 -12.74 2.89 -7.98
N VAL A 143 -12.59 1.71 -8.58
CA VAL A 143 -11.51 1.42 -9.53
C VAL A 143 -11.61 2.31 -10.75
N HIS A 144 -12.80 2.44 -11.33
CA HIS A 144 -13.02 3.33 -12.48
C HIS A 144 -12.65 4.78 -12.15
N GLU A 145 -13.02 5.28 -10.98
CA GLU A 145 -12.65 6.62 -10.50
C GLU A 145 -11.12 6.77 -10.38
N LEU A 146 -10.44 5.77 -9.79
CA LEU A 146 -8.99 5.78 -9.59
C LEU A 146 -8.23 5.72 -10.92
N GLU A 147 -8.64 4.86 -11.86
CA GLU A 147 -8.04 4.75 -13.19
C GLU A 147 -8.26 6.04 -14.00
N ALA A 148 -9.45 6.65 -13.92
CA ALA A 148 -9.71 7.94 -14.52
C ALA A 148 -8.84 9.07 -13.96
N ALA A 149 -8.43 8.95 -12.68
CA ALA A 149 -7.46 9.84 -12.03
C ALA A 149 -5.98 9.48 -12.33
N GLY A 150 -5.73 8.44 -13.14
CA GLY A 150 -4.40 8.00 -13.54
C GLY A 150 -3.70 7.05 -12.56
N ALA A 151 -4.42 6.48 -11.60
CA ALA A 151 -3.87 5.47 -10.70
C ALA A 151 -3.65 4.13 -11.41
N GLN A 152 -2.61 3.43 -11.01
CA GLN A 152 -2.32 2.09 -11.50
C GLN A 152 -2.92 1.05 -10.56
N VAL A 153 -3.98 0.35 -10.99
CA VAL A 153 -4.64 -0.67 -10.21
C VAL A 153 -4.12 -2.05 -10.60
N TYR A 154 -3.66 -2.80 -9.60
CA TYR A 154 -3.19 -4.17 -9.79
C TYR A 154 -4.32 -5.17 -9.61
N VAL A 155 -4.58 -5.96 -10.66
CA VAL A 155 -5.60 -7.02 -10.65
C VAL A 155 -4.91 -8.38 -10.72
N PRO A 156 -4.80 -9.09 -9.60
CA PRO A 156 -4.23 -10.44 -9.58
C PRO A 156 -4.94 -11.36 -10.56
N ARG A 157 -4.16 -12.11 -11.35
CA ARG A 157 -4.66 -13.07 -12.36
C ARG A 157 -5.54 -12.43 -13.46
N SER A 158 -5.58 -11.11 -13.57
CA SER A 158 -6.52 -10.38 -14.42
C SER A 158 -7.99 -10.76 -14.16
N ASP A 159 -8.30 -11.13 -12.90
CA ASP A 159 -9.61 -11.58 -12.45
C ASP A 159 -10.08 -10.71 -11.27
N TRP A 160 -11.08 -9.88 -11.52
CA TRP A 160 -11.64 -8.95 -10.55
C TRP A 160 -12.38 -9.66 -9.42
N ASP A 161 -13.14 -10.71 -9.72
CA ASP A 161 -13.85 -11.49 -8.72
C ASP A 161 -12.88 -12.14 -7.74
N TYR A 162 -11.82 -12.70 -8.28
CA TYR A 162 -10.74 -13.24 -7.47
C TYR A 162 -10.06 -12.17 -6.64
N ALA A 163 -9.73 -11.01 -7.22
CA ALA A 163 -9.04 -9.91 -6.55
C ALA A 163 -9.84 -9.39 -5.34
N VAL A 164 -11.12 -9.06 -5.55
CA VAL A 164 -12.01 -8.56 -4.48
C VAL A 164 -12.25 -9.63 -3.42
N GLY A 165 -12.51 -10.87 -3.82
CA GLY A 165 -12.69 -11.99 -2.90
C GLY A 165 -11.43 -12.31 -2.08
N ALA A 166 -10.23 -12.16 -2.66
CA ALA A 166 -8.96 -12.32 -1.94
C ALA A 166 -8.75 -11.21 -0.92
N GLY A 167 -8.99 -9.94 -1.31
CA GLY A 167 -8.91 -8.79 -0.43
C GLY A 167 -9.89 -8.90 0.74
N LEU A 168 -11.15 -9.22 0.47
CA LEU A 168 -12.18 -9.39 1.49
C LEU A 168 -11.83 -10.49 2.49
N ARG A 169 -11.44 -11.68 1.98
CA ARG A 169 -11.01 -12.79 2.85
C ARG A 169 -9.84 -12.41 3.75
N MET A 170 -8.89 -11.60 3.24
CA MET A 170 -7.77 -11.15 4.05
C MET A 170 -8.22 -10.25 5.19
N LEU A 171 -9.13 -9.31 4.94
CA LEU A 171 -9.66 -8.40 5.96
C LEU A 171 -10.49 -9.15 7.02
N VAL A 172 -11.31 -10.13 6.60
CA VAL A 172 -12.08 -11.00 7.53
C VAL A 172 -11.13 -11.85 8.38
N LEU A 173 -10.11 -12.48 7.78
CA LEU A 173 -9.12 -13.29 8.51
C LEU A 173 -8.31 -12.49 9.53
N ARG A 174 -8.18 -11.18 9.32
CA ARG A 174 -7.50 -10.27 10.23
C ARG A 174 -8.45 -9.68 11.28
N HIS A 175 -9.72 -10.02 11.23
CA HIS A 175 -10.78 -9.44 12.07
C HIS A 175 -10.96 -7.93 11.91
N LEU A 176 -10.57 -7.37 10.75
CA LEU A 176 -10.78 -5.96 10.41
C LEU A 176 -12.18 -5.72 9.84
N VAL A 177 -12.73 -6.74 9.22
CA VAL A 177 -14.10 -6.79 8.69
C VAL A 177 -14.82 -7.96 9.34
N SER A 178 -16.02 -7.72 9.83
CA SER A 178 -16.93 -8.77 10.33
C SER A 178 -17.79 -9.29 9.20
N GLU A 179 -18.10 -10.60 9.25
CA GLU A 179 -19.05 -11.27 8.37
C GLU A 179 -20.18 -11.83 9.23
N SER A 180 -21.43 -11.45 8.92
CA SER A 180 -22.64 -11.98 9.54
C SER A 180 -23.72 -12.06 8.47
N ASP A 181 -24.36 -13.22 8.35
CA ASP A 181 -25.44 -13.47 7.38
C ASP A 181 -25.08 -13.07 5.93
N SER A 182 -23.83 -13.34 5.53
CA SER A 182 -23.27 -12.96 4.22
C SER A 182 -23.21 -11.45 3.98
N LEU A 183 -23.24 -10.66 5.05
CA LEU A 183 -23.03 -9.21 5.04
C LEU A 183 -21.70 -8.87 5.70
N TYR A 184 -21.01 -7.90 5.15
CA TYR A 184 -19.68 -7.46 5.54
C TYR A 184 -19.70 -6.03 6.06
N ALA A 185 -19.06 -5.79 7.20
CA ALA A 185 -18.96 -4.47 7.81
C ALA A 185 -17.60 -4.25 8.44
N ALA A 186 -17.15 -3.00 8.51
CA ALA A 186 -15.97 -2.62 9.25
C ALA A 186 -16.12 -2.97 10.74
N GLN A 187 -15.07 -3.53 11.34
CA GLN A 187 -15.05 -3.75 12.78
C GLN A 187 -14.74 -2.44 13.49
N PRO A 188 -15.66 -1.87 14.31
CA PRO A 188 -15.46 -0.53 14.90
C PRO A 188 -14.18 -0.39 15.73
N SER A 189 -13.79 -1.45 16.45
CA SER A 189 -12.57 -1.47 17.27
C SER A 189 -11.27 -1.43 16.42
N GLU A 190 -11.35 -1.79 15.15
CA GLU A 190 -10.21 -1.94 14.25
C GLU A 190 -10.20 -0.89 13.12
N GLU A 191 -11.08 0.10 13.18
CA GLU A 191 -11.23 1.13 12.13
C GLU A 191 -9.91 1.87 11.86
N ARG A 192 -9.10 2.12 12.89
CA ARG A 192 -7.79 2.76 12.74
C ARG A 192 -6.84 1.92 11.89
N LEU A 193 -6.83 0.59 12.08
CA LEU A 193 -6.05 -0.36 11.28
C LEU A 193 -6.59 -0.51 9.86
N LEU A 194 -7.90 -0.40 9.69
CA LEU A 194 -8.53 -0.49 8.39
C LEU A 194 -8.26 0.75 7.52
N ARG A 195 -8.02 1.92 8.16
CA ARG A 195 -7.64 3.18 7.47
C ARG A 195 -6.17 3.23 7.06
N TYR A 196 -5.32 2.43 7.69
CA TYR A 196 -3.88 2.33 7.41
C TYR A 196 -3.60 1.40 6.24
#